data_ed08e010391510bfd9a0dec38bf70f44
#
_entry.id   ed08e010391510bfd9a0dec38bf70f44
#
_cell.length_a   1.000
_cell.length_b   1.000
_cell.length_c   1.000
_cell.angle_alpha   90.00
_cell.angle_beta   90.00
_cell.angle_gamma   90.00
#
_symmetry.space_group_name_H-M   'P 1'
#
loop_
_entity.id
_entity.type
_entity.pdbx_description
1 polymer ?
#
loop_
_entity_poly.entity_id
_entity_poly.type
_entity_poly.pdbx_seq_one_letter_code
_entity_poly.pdbx_strand_id
1 'polypeptide(L)'
;MARTQVLAALLTALIAAPLAGCASFTREDFTADQAYRAVPPTAADIRFDAADEAAALAFTNRTRRQLAANGDRRVDILAVSGGGADGAYGAGVMVGWTKAKTRPTFEVVTGVSTGALIAPFAFLGPHWDKTLADAYAGGKASQVLKGRGLGVVFSSSLYSPEHLRGLVETYCTPVMLHEIAQEHAKGRRLLIATTNLDSQQTVVWDMGAIASRGGPDSLKLFRDVLVASAAIPGVFPPVIIPIGDADGHKIDEMHVDGGVTAPFVSIPEGLYFWEAAEGPILRGRIFVLVNGKLDPSFAVVRGRAPTILGRSFDTMMKTTLRAHISANRAFAERNNMDFEIAEVPREAESNSLNFDPESMRRLFKLGEDNAVAGAAWKAPD
;
A
#
# COMPACT_ATOMS: atom_id res chain seq x y z
N MET A 1 -10.61 31.50 52.19
CA MET A 1 -9.38 30.80 51.77
C MET A 1 -9.64 29.37 51.25
N ALA A 2 -10.45 28.53 51.88
CA ALA A 2 -10.65 27.13 51.41
C ALA A 2 -11.33 27.01 50.04
N ARG A 3 -12.29 27.85 49.65
CA ARG A 3 -12.99 27.79 48.36
C ARG A 3 -12.10 28.16 47.16
N THR A 4 -11.15 29.07 47.34
CA THR A 4 -10.21 29.48 46.29
C THR A 4 -9.15 28.42 46.03
N GLN A 5 -8.74 27.69 47.05
CA GLN A 5 -7.78 26.55 46.91
C GLN A 5 -8.40 25.33 46.23
N VAL A 6 -9.68 25.05 46.49
CA VAL A 6 -10.41 23.96 45.83
C VAL A 6 -10.65 24.27 44.33
N LEU A 7 -10.98 25.55 43.98
CA LEU A 7 -11.14 25.95 42.59
C LEU A 7 -9.80 25.88 41.81
N ALA A 8 -8.69 26.29 42.45
CA ALA A 8 -7.37 26.23 41.85
C ALA A 8 -6.91 24.75 41.62
N ALA A 9 -7.19 23.87 42.59
CA ALA A 9 -6.88 22.42 42.44
C ALA A 9 -7.74 21.76 41.35
N LEU A 10 -9.01 22.15 41.23
CA LEU A 10 -9.89 21.66 40.15
C LEU A 10 -9.48 22.20 38.77
N LEU A 11 -9.04 23.46 38.67
CA LEU A 11 -8.52 24.00 37.40
C LEU A 11 -7.18 23.32 37.00
N THR A 12 -6.29 23.06 37.97
CA THR A 12 -5.02 22.38 37.70
C THR A 12 -5.24 20.92 37.28
N ALA A 13 -6.21 20.23 37.91
CA ALA A 13 -6.59 18.87 37.52
C ALA A 13 -7.27 18.83 36.12
N LEU A 14 -8.05 19.85 35.75
CA LEU A 14 -8.65 19.96 34.40
C LEU A 14 -7.63 20.27 33.29
N ILE A 15 -6.52 20.94 33.61
CA ILE A 15 -5.43 21.27 32.68
C ILE A 15 -4.44 20.09 32.56
N ALA A 16 -4.27 19.30 33.63
CA ALA A 16 -3.39 18.12 33.61
C ALA A 16 -4.03 16.87 32.96
N ALA A 17 -5.35 16.79 32.91
CA ALA A 17 -6.06 15.64 32.32
C ALA A 17 -5.87 15.45 30.81
N PRO A 18 -5.71 16.49 29.94
CA PRO A 18 -5.47 16.25 28.51
C PRO A 18 -4.06 15.79 28.16
N LEU A 19 -3.08 15.88 29.07
CA LEU A 19 -1.71 15.43 28.82
C LEU A 19 -1.50 13.92 29.06
N ALA A 20 -2.41 13.24 29.75
CA ALA A 20 -2.35 11.81 30.01
C ALA A 20 -3.08 10.94 28.95
N GLY A 21 -3.68 11.54 27.93
CA GLY A 21 -4.55 10.89 26.97
C GLY A 21 -3.94 10.62 25.58
N CYS A 22 -2.65 10.86 25.39
CA CYS A 22 -1.97 10.29 24.22
C CYS A 22 -1.89 8.79 24.44
N ALA A 23 -2.64 7.99 23.69
CA ALA A 23 -2.45 6.55 23.61
C ALA A 23 -1.00 6.30 23.15
N SER A 24 -0.08 6.23 24.11
CA SER A 24 1.30 5.85 23.83
C SER A 24 1.28 4.36 23.54
N PHE A 25 1.76 3.98 22.35
CA PHE A 25 2.15 2.60 22.12
C PHE A 25 3.30 2.30 23.08
N THR A 26 3.06 1.43 24.06
CA THR A 26 4.13 0.90 24.90
C THR A 26 4.90 -0.11 24.07
N ARG A 27 6.08 0.29 23.59
CA ARG A 27 7.07 -0.61 23.00
C ARG A 27 8.42 -0.31 23.63
N GLU A 28 9.27 -1.30 23.68
CA GLU A 28 10.64 -1.12 24.15
C GLU A 28 11.42 -0.28 23.14
N ASP A 29 12.27 0.62 23.66
CA ASP A 29 13.20 1.38 22.83
C ASP A 29 14.27 0.44 22.27
N PHE A 30 14.69 0.65 21.03
CA PHE A 30 15.77 -0.07 20.39
C PHE A 30 16.71 0.90 19.64
N THR A 31 17.95 0.48 19.46
CA THR A 31 18.97 1.30 18.78
C THR A 31 18.94 1.07 17.27
N ALA A 32 19.53 2.01 16.51
CA ALA A 32 19.71 1.86 15.06
C ALA A 32 20.51 0.58 14.71
N ASP A 33 21.50 0.21 15.52
CA ASP A 33 22.28 -1.01 15.33
C ASP A 33 21.42 -2.27 15.52
N GLN A 34 20.55 -2.29 16.53
CA GLN A 34 19.57 -3.36 16.72
C GLN A 34 18.58 -3.43 15.54
N ALA A 35 18.05 -2.29 15.08
CA ALA A 35 17.18 -2.23 13.92
C ALA A 35 17.86 -2.78 12.65
N TYR A 36 19.12 -2.41 12.43
CA TYR A 36 19.90 -2.89 11.28
C TYR A 36 20.16 -4.41 11.35
N ARG A 37 20.40 -4.95 12.55
CA ARG A 37 20.59 -6.39 12.78
C ARG A 37 19.26 -7.16 12.88
N ALA A 38 18.14 -6.46 13.02
CA ALA A 38 16.81 -7.02 13.14
C ALA A 38 16.23 -7.54 11.82
N VAL A 39 17.08 -7.94 10.91
CA VAL A 39 16.74 -8.77 9.77
C VAL A 39 17.10 -10.21 10.14
N PRO A 40 16.21 -10.96 10.81
CA PRO A 40 16.51 -12.35 11.10
C PRO A 40 16.78 -13.08 9.80
N PRO A 41 17.67 -14.06 9.76
CA PRO A 41 17.94 -14.87 8.58
C PRO A 41 16.67 -15.45 7.97
N THR A 42 15.64 -15.67 8.79
CA THR A 42 14.31 -16.12 8.38
C THR A 42 13.43 -15.02 7.79
N ALA A 43 13.77 -13.74 7.96
CA ALA A 43 13.01 -12.61 7.43
C ALA A 43 13.69 -11.94 6.21
N ALA A 44 14.96 -12.19 5.97
CA ALA A 44 15.71 -11.64 4.83
C ALA A 44 15.14 -12.06 3.48
N ASP A 45 14.40 -13.16 3.42
CA ASP A 45 13.75 -13.67 2.23
C ASP A 45 12.28 -13.19 2.04
N ILE A 46 11.68 -12.60 3.08
CA ILE A 46 10.28 -12.13 3.03
C ILE A 46 10.15 -10.61 2.91
N ARG A 47 11.22 -9.85 3.09
CA ARG A 47 11.20 -8.39 2.96
C ARG A 47 12.58 -7.83 2.64
N PHE A 48 12.60 -6.63 2.11
CA PHE A 48 13.81 -5.83 1.90
C PHE A 48 13.48 -4.34 1.95
N ASP A 49 14.51 -3.52 2.19
CA ASP A 49 14.42 -2.07 2.06
C ASP A 49 14.47 -1.68 0.58
N ALA A 50 13.52 -0.87 0.12
CA ALA A 50 13.45 -0.45 -1.28
C ALA A 50 14.65 0.39 -1.73
N ALA A 51 15.32 1.11 -0.82
CA ALA A 51 16.49 1.92 -1.10
C ALA A 51 17.81 1.13 -1.05
N ASP A 52 17.81 -0.07 -0.48
CA ASP A 52 18.99 -0.95 -0.47
C ASP A 52 19.19 -1.59 -1.85
N GLU A 53 20.13 -1.02 -2.63
CA GLU A 53 20.45 -1.49 -3.98
C GLU A 53 20.87 -2.97 -3.99
N ALA A 54 21.69 -3.39 -3.04
CA ALA A 54 22.19 -4.77 -2.99
C ALA A 54 21.06 -5.77 -2.72
N ALA A 55 20.19 -5.47 -1.76
CA ALA A 55 19.03 -6.28 -1.44
C ALA A 55 18.02 -6.32 -2.59
N ALA A 56 17.71 -5.17 -3.19
CA ALA A 56 16.82 -5.03 -4.34
C ALA A 56 17.35 -5.81 -5.55
N LEU A 57 18.66 -5.70 -5.84
CA LEU A 57 19.30 -6.44 -6.93
C LEU A 57 19.32 -7.95 -6.68
N ALA A 58 19.61 -8.38 -5.45
CA ALA A 58 19.58 -9.79 -5.08
C ALA A 58 18.18 -10.38 -5.23
N PHE A 59 17.14 -9.65 -4.80
CA PHE A 59 15.73 -10.03 -4.96
C PHE A 59 15.36 -10.13 -6.46
N THR A 60 15.67 -9.10 -7.24
CA THR A 60 15.38 -9.05 -8.68
C THR A 60 16.07 -10.19 -9.44
N ASN A 61 17.34 -10.44 -9.15
CA ASN A 61 18.09 -11.53 -9.78
C ASN A 61 17.54 -12.92 -9.41
N ARG A 62 17.10 -13.10 -8.16
CA ARG A 62 16.45 -14.35 -7.73
C ARG A 62 15.12 -14.57 -8.46
N THR A 63 14.28 -13.55 -8.52
CA THR A 63 12.99 -13.57 -9.22
C THR A 63 13.18 -13.88 -10.69
N ARG A 64 14.10 -13.18 -11.37
CA ARG A 64 14.42 -13.42 -12.78
C ARG A 64 14.87 -14.87 -13.06
N ARG A 65 15.75 -15.42 -12.23
CA ARG A 65 16.19 -16.83 -12.39
C ARG A 65 15.03 -17.82 -12.28
N GLN A 66 14.10 -17.58 -11.35
CA GLN A 66 12.94 -18.46 -11.18
C GLN A 66 11.96 -18.35 -12.37
N LEU A 67 11.68 -17.14 -12.86
CA LEU A 67 10.85 -16.95 -14.04
C LEU A 67 11.48 -17.57 -15.29
N ALA A 68 12.78 -17.37 -15.50
CA ALA A 68 13.51 -17.97 -16.62
C ALA A 68 13.53 -19.51 -16.58
N ALA A 69 13.64 -20.10 -15.40
CA ALA A 69 13.57 -21.54 -15.21
C ALA A 69 12.19 -22.13 -15.60
N ASN A 70 11.12 -21.34 -15.47
CA ASN A 70 9.77 -21.68 -15.87
C ASN A 70 9.44 -21.35 -17.34
N GLY A 71 10.44 -20.86 -18.12
CA GLY A 71 10.30 -20.55 -19.54
C GLY A 71 9.80 -19.13 -19.84
N ASP A 72 9.52 -18.33 -18.82
CA ASP A 72 9.10 -16.95 -19.01
C ASP A 72 10.29 -16.05 -19.39
N ARG A 73 10.18 -15.44 -20.58
CA ARG A 73 11.15 -14.48 -21.10
C ARG A 73 10.65 -13.04 -21.09
N ARG A 74 9.40 -12.84 -20.70
CA ARG A 74 8.74 -11.54 -20.59
C ARG A 74 8.23 -11.37 -19.18
N VAL A 75 8.33 -10.16 -18.65
CA VAL A 75 7.85 -9.84 -17.30
C VAL A 75 6.87 -8.67 -17.41
N ASP A 76 5.61 -8.96 -17.15
CA ASP A 76 4.57 -7.96 -17.01
C ASP A 76 4.43 -7.59 -15.52
N ILE A 77 4.70 -6.34 -15.19
CA ILE A 77 4.65 -5.79 -13.84
C ILE A 77 3.40 -4.93 -13.71
N LEU A 78 2.58 -5.18 -12.71
CA LEU A 78 1.47 -4.31 -12.31
C LEU A 78 1.81 -3.64 -10.98
N ALA A 79 1.92 -2.32 -10.97
CA ALA A 79 2.06 -1.53 -9.76
C ALA A 79 0.75 -0.78 -9.48
N VAL A 80 0.14 -1.05 -8.31
CA VAL A 80 -1.12 -0.44 -7.89
C VAL A 80 -0.86 0.57 -6.80
N SER A 81 -1.16 1.84 -7.08
CA SER A 81 -0.88 2.94 -6.16
C SER A 81 -1.84 3.02 -4.98
N GLY A 82 -1.45 3.78 -3.96
CA GLY A 82 -2.37 4.30 -2.95
C GLY A 82 -3.45 5.20 -3.55
N GLY A 83 -4.44 5.56 -2.75
CA GLY A 83 -5.55 6.44 -3.20
C GLY A 83 -6.83 6.32 -2.38
N GLY A 84 -6.85 5.57 -1.27
CA GLY A 84 -8.01 5.46 -0.38
C GLY A 84 -9.27 4.98 -1.13
N ALA A 85 -10.36 5.75 -1.04
CA ALA A 85 -11.64 5.43 -1.68
C ALA A 85 -11.57 5.40 -3.21
N ASP A 86 -10.64 6.16 -3.82
CA ASP A 86 -10.45 6.19 -5.27
C ASP A 86 -9.92 4.84 -5.81
N GLY A 87 -9.47 3.92 -4.93
CA GLY A 87 -9.20 2.52 -5.27
C GLY A 87 -10.37 1.79 -5.91
N ALA A 88 -11.60 2.29 -5.74
CA ALA A 88 -12.76 1.78 -6.45
C ALA A 88 -12.61 1.87 -7.98
N TYR A 89 -11.97 2.94 -8.48
CA TYR A 89 -11.64 3.06 -9.90
C TYR A 89 -10.69 1.94 -10.35
N GLY A 90 -9.60 1.75 -9.62
CA GLY A 90 -8.63 0.71 -9.96
C GLY A 90 -9.21 -0.71 -9.90
N ALA A 91 -10.05 -1.00 -8.92
CA ALA A 91 -10.78 -2.26 -8.86
C ALA A 91 -11.68 -2.44 -10.09
N GLY A 92 -12.38 -1.37 -10.50
CA GLY A 92 -13.19 -1.34 -11.74
C GLY A 92 -12.36 -1.59 -12.99
N VAL A 93 -11.18 -0.94 -13.11
CA VAL A 93 -10.25 -1.16 -14.25
C VAL A 93 -9.84 -2.63 -14.32
N MET A 94 -9.47 -3.26 -13.20
CA MET A 94 -9.06 -4.67 -13.19
C MET A 94 -10.17 -5.60 -13.68
N VAL A 95 -11.42 -5.39 -13.20
CA VAL A 95 -12.59 -6.18 -13.61
C VAL A 95 -12.95 -5.93 -15.09
N GLY A 96 -12.95 -4.66 -15.51
CA GLY A 96 -13.24 -4.28 -16.90
C GLY A 96 -12.21 -4.83 -17.88
N TRP A 97 -10.92 -4.84 -17.48
CA TRP A 97 -9.83 -5.38 -18.29
C TRP A 97 -9.98 -6.88 -18.54
N THR A 98 -10.45 -7.63 -17.52
CA THR A 98 -10.82 -9.04 -17.69
C THR A 98 -12.00 -9.21 -18.65
N LYS A 99 -13.03 -8.36 -18.53
CA LYS A 99 -14.21 -8.38 -19.45
C LYS A 99 -13.81 -8.11 -20.89
N ALA A 100 -12.84 -7.21 -21.10
CA ALA A 100 -12.24 -6.94 -22.41
C ALA A 100 -11.40 -8.10 -22.95
N LYS A 101 -11.06 -9.10 -22.11
CA LYS A 101 -10.23 -10.27 -22.46
C LYS A 101 -8.79 -9.91 -22.89
N THR A 102 -8.29 -8.76 -22.44
CA THR A 102 -6.93 -8.26 -22.78
C THR A 102 -6.03 -8.13 -21.58
N ARG A 103 -6.54 -8.43 -20.38
CA ARG A 103 -5.74 -8.42 -19.14
C ARG A 103 -4.69 -9.51 -19.17
N PRO A 104 -3.39 -9.17 -19.05
CA PRO A 104 -2.32 -10.15 -18.99
C PRO A 104 -2.30 -10.88 -17.63
N THR A 105 -1.59 -11.97 -17.58
CA THR A 105 -1.11 -12.53 -16.32
C THR A 105 0.17 -11.78 -15.94
N PHE A 106 0.23 -11.25 -14.74
CA PHE A 106 1.38 -10.49 -14.26
C PHE A 106 2.36 -11.40 -13.53
N GLU A 107 3.65 -11.31 -13.86
CA GLU A 107 4.72 -12.00 -13.12
C GLU A 107 4.98 -11.30 -11.78
N VAL A 108 4.84 -9.97 -11.76
CA VAL A 108 5.00 -9.18 -10.54
C VAL A 108 3.78 -8.27 -10.34
N VAL A 109 3.17 -8.34 -9.18
CA VAL A 109 2.14 -7.38 -8.75
C VAL A 109 2.59 -6.72 -7.48
N THR A 110 2.54 -5.39 -7.46
CA THR A 110 2.86 -4.62 -6.25
C THR A 110 1.68 -3.76 -5.83
N GLY A 111 1.59 -3.48 -4.54
CA GLY A 111 0.53 -2.64 -4.00
C GLY A 111 0.97 -1.76 -2.85
N VAL A 112 0.38 -0.56 -2.78
CA VAL A 112 0.55 0.42 -1.71
C VAL A 112 -0.83 0.90 -1.27
N SER A 113 -1.09 0.97 0.05
CA SER A 113 -2.35 1.50 0.59
C SER A 113 -3.58 0.74 0.04
N THR A 114 -4.56 1.42 -0.54
CA THR A 114 -5.69 0.75 -1.23
C THR A 114 -5.21 -0.17 -2.33
N GLY A 115 -4.08 0.14 -2.99
CA GLY A 115 -3.44 -0.75 -3.95
C GLY A 115 -2.96 -2.06 -3.34
N ALA A 116 -2.52 -2.04 -2.07
CA ALA A 116 -2.18 -3.26 -1.34
C ALA A 116 -3.40 -4.16 -1.11
N LEU A 117 -4.59 -3.57 -0.98
CA LEU A 117 -5.85 -4.31 -0.84
C LEU A 117 -6.36 -4.87 -2.19
N ILE A 118 -6.00 -4.25 -3.32
CA ILE A 118 -6.33 -4.70 -4.68
C ILE A 118 -5.34 -5.77 -5.17
N ALA A 119 -4.06 -5.62 -4.84
CA ALA A 119 -2.97 -6.41 -5.39
C ALA A 119 -3.13 -7.94 -5.24
N PRO A 120 -3.60 -8.52 -4.12
CA PRO A 120 -3.83 -9.96 -4.01
C PRO A 120 -4.82 -10.50 -5.06
N PHE A 121 -5.91 -9.76 -5.30
CA PHE A 121 -6.92 -10.13 -6.31
C PHE A 121 -6.36 -10.01 -7.73
N ALA A 122 -5.63 -8.93 -7.99
CA ALA A 122 -4.97 -8.72 -9.27
C ALA A 122 -3.94 -9.81 -9.57
N PHE A 123 -3.20 -10.25 -8.57
CA PHE A 123 -2.19 -11.31 -8.65
C PHE A 123 -2.82 -12.67 -8.92
N LEU A 124 -3.90 -13.01 -8.23
CA LEU A 124 -4.60 -14.29 -8.41
C LEU A 124 -5.38 -14.37 -9.71
N GLY A 125 -5.85 -13.23 -10.22
CA GLY A 125 -6.44 -13.16 -11.56
C GLY A 125 -7.98 -13.21 -11.60
N PRO A 126 -8.55 -13.50 -12.79
CA PRO A 126 -9.96 -13.27 -13.09
C PRO A 126 -10.98 -13.97 -12.19
N HIS A 127 -10.65 -15.12 -11.64
CA HIS A 127 -11.60 -15.88 -10.78
C HIS A 127 -11.87 -15.18 -9.44
N TRP A 128 -11.02 -14.20 -9.05
CA TRP A 128 -11.21 -13.35 -7.88
C TRP A 128 -11.91 -12.01 -8.17
N ASP A 129 -12.21 -11.69 -9.45
CA ASP A 129 -12.78 -10.39 -9.84
C ASP A 129 -14.16 -10.12 -9.22
N LYS A 130 -14.98 -11.17 -9.05
CA LYS A 130 -16.26 -11.03 -8.36
C LYS A 130 -16.08 -10.60 -6.90
N THR A 131 -15.09 -11.17 -6.22
CA THR A 131 -14.77 -10.84 -4.84
C THR A 131 -14.19 -9.43 -4.73
N LEU A 132 -13.34 -9.02 -5.68
CA LEU A 132 -12.84 -7.66 -5.78
C LEU A 132 -13.97 -6.63 -6.00
N ALA A 133 -14.91 -6.93 -6.91
CA ALA A 133 -16.08 -6.09 -7.14
C ALA A 133 -16.97 -5.99 -5.90
N ASP A 134 -17.21 -7.09 -5.17
CA ASP A 134 -17.96 -7.09 -3.91
C ASP A 134 -17.27 -6.23 -2.84
N ALA A 135 -15.95 -6.28 -2.74
CA ALA A 135 -15.18 -5.48 -1.80
C ALA A 135 -15.37 -3.97 -2.03
N TYR A 136 -15.24 -3.51 -3.27
CA TYR A 136 -15.22 -2.09 -3.62
C TYR A 136 -16.58 -1.50 -4.02
N ALA A 137 -17.39 -2.22 -4.80
CA ALA A 137 -18.70 -1.78 -5.26
C ALA A 137 -19.86 -2.31 -4.42
N GLY A 138 -19.66 -3.41 -3.68
CA GLY A 138 -20.65 -4.01 -2.79
C GLY A 138 -20.93 -3.24 -1.49
N GLY A 139 -20.21 -2.13 -1.24
CA GLY A 139 -20.41 -1.26 -0.07
C GLY A 139 -19.68 -1.71 1.21
N LYS A 140 -18.88 -2.79 1.17
CA LYS A 140 -18.12 -3.23 2.35
C LYS A 140 -16.92 -2.33 2.64
N ALA A 141 -16.18 -1.90 1.61
CA ALA A 141 -15.08 -0.95 1.77
C ALA A 141 -15.54 0.40 2.34
N SER A 142 -16.77 0.82 2.07
CA SER A 142 -17.33 2.06 2.64
C SER A 142 -17.51 2.03 4.14
N GLN A 143 -17.50 0.85 4.76
CA GLN A 143 -17.62 0.71 6.21
C GLN A 143 -16.32 1.00 6.96
N VAL A 144 -15.19 1.12 6.24
CA VAL A 144 -13.86 1.35 6.81
C VAL A 144 -13.78 2.65 7.61
N LEU A 145 -14.51 3.70 7.19
CA LEU A 145 -14.55 4.98 7.88
C LEU A 145 -15.80 5.18 8.77
N LYS A 146 -16.17 4.22 9.60
CA LYS A 146 -17.12 4.49 10.68
C LYS A 146 -16.40 5.21 11.82
N GLY A 147 -16.75 6.48 12.05
CA GLY A 147 -16.09 7.35 13.03
C GLY A 147 -16.27 6.88 14.47
N ARG A 148 -15.31 7.21 15.31
CA ARG A 148 -15.30 6.90 16.76
C ARG A 148 -16.19 7.80 17.61
N GLY A 149 -16.97 8.74 17.04
CA GLY A 149 -17.78 9.69 17.80
C GLY A 149 -16.92 10.56 18.75
N LEU A 150 -17.37 10.78 19.98
CA LEU A 150 -16.65 11.62 20.96
C LEU A 150 -15.30 11.04 21.44
N GLY A 151 -15.01 9.78 21.14
CA GLY A 151 -13.72 9.13 21.49
C GLY A 151 -12.51 9.60 20.69
N VAL A 152 -12.71 10.41 19.64
CA VAL A 152 -11.63 10.95 18.76
C VAL A 152 -10.63 11.80 19.54
N VAL A 153 -11.08 12.51 20.59
CA VAL A 153 -10.26 13.46 21.36
C VAL A 153 -9.13 12.76 22.14
N PHE A 154 -9.26 11.45 22.38
CA PHE A 154 -8.33 10.66 23.20
C PHE A 154 -7.61 9.55 22.41
N SER A 155 -7.64 9.58 21.06
CA SER A 155 -7.04 8.53 20.24
C SER A 155 -5.98 9.09 19.29
N SER A 156 -5.00 8.25 18.92
CA SER A 156 -3.97 8.56 17.93
C SER A 156 -4.49 8.61 16.48
N SER A 157 -5.81 8.40 16.27
CA SER A 157 -6.42 8.32 14.94
C SER A 157 -7.89 8.71 14.95
N LEU A 158 -8.38 9.19 13.80
CA LEU A 158 -9.78 9.60 13.60
C LEU A 158 -10.75 8.42 13.51
N TYR A 159 -10.28 7.26 13.05
CA TYR A 159 -11.09 6.07 12.80
C TYR A 159 -10.59 4.85 13.57
N SER A 160 -11.49 3.90 13.79
CA SER A 160 -11.18 2.67 14.49
C SER A 160 -10.41 1.70 13.57
N PRO A 161 -9.33 1.06 14.07
CA PRO A 161 -8.57 0.08 13.31
C PRO A 161 -9.38 -1.19 13.01
N GLU A 162 -10.42 -1.48 13.81
CA GLU A 162 -11.20 -2.72 13.71
C GLU A 162 -11.90 -2.85 12.36
N HIS A 163 -12.36 -1.72 11.77
CA HIS A 163 -13.06 -1.76 10.49
C HIS A 163 -12.13 -2.10 9.32
N LEU A 164 -10.92 -1.49 9.26
CA LEU A 164 -9.93 -1.82 8.26
C LEU A 164 -9.44 -3.27 8.43
N ARG A 165 -9.14 -3.66 9.67
CA ARG A 165 -8.73 -5.04 9.99
C ARG A 165 -9.83 -6.04 9.63
N GLY A 166 -11.08 -5.77 9.98
CA GLY A 166 -12.23 -6.63 9.65
C GLY A 166 -12.45 -6.76 8.13
N LEU A 167 -12.22 -5.70 7.35
CA LEU A 167 -12.23 -5.77 5.89
C LEU A 167 -11.15 -6.72 5.37
N VAL A 168 -9.91 -6.55 5.83
CA VAL A 168 -8.78 -7.42 5.46
C VAL A 168 -9.07 -8.87 5.87
N GLU A 169 -9.57 -9.12 7.07
CA GLU A 169 -9.90 -10.47 7.55
C GLU A 169 -11.02 -11.14 6.75
N THR A 170 -11.98 -10.36 6.26
CA THR A 170 -13.08 -10.86 5.44
C THR A 170 -12.60 -11.43 4.12
N TYR A 171 -11.64 -10.78 3.48
CA TYR A 171 -11.19 -11.14 2.14
C TYR A 171 -9.88 -11.92 2.12
N CYS A 172 -8.97 -11.62 3.05
CA CYS A 172 -7.68 -12.30 3.16
C CYS A 172 -7.86 -13.60 3.96
N THR A 173 -8.28 -14.66 3.28
CA THR A 173 -8.61 -15.96 3.86
C THR A 173 -7.43 -16.96 3.73
N PRO A 174 -7.41 -18.06 4.50
CA PRO A 174 -6.44 -19.13 4.29
C PRO A 174 -6.43 -19.68 2.86
N VAL A 175 -7.58 -19.69 2.16
CA VAL A 175 -7.69 -20.11 0.75
C VAL A 175 -6.90 -19.16 -0.14
N MET A 176 -7.09 -17.84 0.03
CA MET A 176 -6.33 -16.84 -0.73
C MET A 176 -4.83 -17.00 -0.51
N LEU A 177 -4.37 -17.18 0.74
CA LEU A 177 -2.96 -17.40 1.03
C LEU A 177 -2.40 -18.66 0.34
N HIS A 178 -3.16 -19.74 0.37
CA HIS A 178 -2.76 -20.98 -0.27
C HIS A 178 -2.57 -20.80 -1.79
N GLU A 179 -3.50 -20.13 -2.46
CA GLU A 179 -3.39 -19.82 -3.90
C GLU A 179 -2.22 -18.89 -4.19
N ILE A 180 -1.98 -17.86 -3.35
CA ILE A 180 -0.81 -16.97 -3.48
C ILE A 180 0.50 -17.76 -3.35
N ALA A 181 0.58 -18.69 -2.40
CA ALA A 181 1.75 -19.57 -2.23
C ALA A 181 2.00 -20.45 -3.46
N GLN A 182 0.94 -20.97 -4.08
CA GLN A 182 1.04 -21.75 -5.32
C GLN A 182 1.57 -20.90 -6.48
N GLU A 183 1.10 -19.68 -6.64
CA GLU A 183 1.57 -18.76 -7.69
C GLU A 183 3.02 -18.31 -7.42
N HIS A 184 3.38 -18.09 -6.15
CA HIS A 184 4.75 -17.79 -5.75
C HIS A 184 5.72 -18.94 -6.11
N ALA A 185 5.31 -20.19 -5.91
CA ALA A 185 6.11 -21.37 -6.28
C ALA A 185 6.38 -21.44 -7.79
N LYS A 186 5.50 -20.86 -8.63
CA LYS A 186 5.69 -20.70 -10.07
C LYS A 186 6.66 -19.57 -10.43
N GLY A 187 7.23 -18.85 -9.47
CA GLY A 187 8.15 -17.73 -9.68
C GLY A 187 7.51 -16.36 -9.70
N ARG A 188 6.17 -16.26 -9.66
CA ARG A 188 5.46 -14.96 -9.60
C ARG A 188 5.64 -14.29 -8.25
N ARG A 189 5.53 -12.96 -8.21
CA ARG A 189 5.74 -12.16 -6.99
C ARG A 189 4.56 -11.24 -6.70
N LEU A 190 4.07 -11.31 -5.46
CA LEU A 190 3.14 -10.35 -4.89
C LEU A 190 3.89 -9.55 -3.82
N LEU A 191 4.04 -8.25 -4.04
CA LEU A 191 4.82 -7.37 -3.18
C LEU A 191 3.94 -6.27 -2.60
N ILE A 192 4.06 -6.02 -1.30
CA ILE A 192 3.35 -4.93 -0.64
C ILE A 192 4.38 -4.03 0.04
N ALA A 193 4.21 -2.71 -0.12
CA ALA A 193 5.08 -1.74 0.53
C ALA A 193 4.41 -1.12 1.76
N THR A 194 5.19 -0.95 2.82
CA THR A 194 4.85 -0.20 4.02
C THR A 194 5.95 0.81 4.32
N THR A 195 5.65 1.86 5.07
CA THR A 195 6.67 2.77 5.61
C THR A 195 7.00 2.37 7.04
N ASN A 196 8.26 2.04 7.31
CA ASN A 196 8.79 1.91 8.66
C ASN A 196 9.12 3.31 9.19
N LEU A 197 8.39 3.78 10.21
CA LEU A 197 8.59 5.12 10.79
C LEU A 197 9.90 5.25 11.58
N ASP A 198 10.42 4.14 12.10
CA ASP A 198 11.64 4.17 12.90
C ASP A 198 12.88 4.41 12.02
N SER A 199 12.92 3.78 10.84
CA SER A 199 14.01 3.95 9.86
C SER A 199 13.71 5.00 8.79
N GLN A 200 12.46 5.48 8.68
CA GLN A 200 11.97 6.37 7.60
C GLN A 200 12.12 5.77 6.20
N GLN A 201 11.99 4.46 6.07
CA GLN A 201 12.25 3.74 4.83
C GLN A 201 11.04 2.98 4.32
N THR A 202 11.01 2.75 3.00
CA THR A 202 10.04 1.88 2.35
C THR A 202 10.47 0.42 2.52
N VAL A 203 9.68 -0.36 3.25
CA VAL A 203 9.89 -1.81 3.37
C VAL A 203 8.98 -2.53 2.38
N VAL A 204 9.58 -3.32 1.49
CA VAL A 204 8.87 -4.15 0.51
C VAL A 204 8.78 -5.58 1.05
N TRP A 205 7.56 -6.09 1.18
CA TRP A 205 7.24 -7.41 1.69
C TRP A 205 6.92 -8.37 0.54
N ASP A 206 7.60 -9.52 0.47
CA ASP A 206 7.22 -10.62 -0.43
C ASP A 206 6.08 -11.43 0.20
N MET A 207 4.86 -11.08 -0.19
CA MET A 207 3.65 -11.70 0.36
C MET A 207 3.52 -13.17 -0.04
N GLY A 208 4.08 -13.55 -1.19
CA GLY A 208 4.15 -14.94 -1.62
C GLY A 208 5.09 -15.77 -0.74
N ALA A 209 6.24 -15.21 -0.37
CA ALA A 209 7.16 -15.86 0.57
C ALA A 209 6.54 -16.00 1.97
N ILE A 210 5.80 -14.97 2.45
CA ILE A 210 5.03 -15.06 3.70
C ILE A 210 3.98 -16.17 3.59
N ALA A 211 3.18 -16.19 2.53
CA ALA A 211 2.11 -17.17 2.33
C ALA A 211 2.66 -18.61 2.26
N SER A 212 3.83 -18.80 1.66
CA SER A 212 4.48 -20.12 1.51
C SER A 212 4.92 -20.76 2.83
N ARG A 213 5.04 -19.96 3.90
CA ARG A 213 5.35 -20.49 5.24
C ARG A 213 4.15 -21.20 5.88
N GLY A 214 2.92 -20.77 5.49
CA GLY A 214 1.69 -21.35 6.01
C GLY A 214 1.45 -21.09 7.50
N GLY A 215 0.34 -21.60 8.01
CA GLY A 215 -0.01 -21.51 9.42
C GLY A 215 -0.62 -20.16 9.84
N PRO A 216 -1.04 -20.07 11.12
CA PRO A 216 -1.76 -18.90 11.64
C PRO A 216 -0.85 -17.65 11.73
N ASP A 217 0.42 -17.81 12.05
CA ASP A 217 1.36 -16.68 12.19
C ASP A 217 1.64 -16.04 10.82
N SER A 218 1.75 -16.84 9.76
CA SER A 218 1.88 -16.36 8.39
C SER A 218 0.64 -15.59 7.95
N LEU A 219 -0.56 -16.11 8.23
CA LEU A 219 -1.82 -15.43 7.95
C LEU A 219 -1.93 -14.11 8.73
N LYS A 220 -1.53 -14.11 10.00
CA LYS A 220 -1.51 -12.90 10.82
C LYS A 220 -0.57 -11.85 10.24
N LEU A 221 0.69 -12.21 9.94
CA LEU A 221 1.67 -11.29 9.37
C LEU A 221 1.21 -10.76 8.02
N PHE A 222 0.68 -11.62 7.14
CA PHE A 222 0.13 -11.22 5.85
C PHE A 222 -0.95 -10.13 6.00
N ARG A 223 -1.89 -10.33 6.93
CA ARG A 223 -2.95 -9.36 7.25
C ARG A 223 -2.39 -8.09 7.87
N ASP A 224 -1.45 -8.20 8.79
CA ASP A 224 -0.82 -7.04 9.44
C ASP A 224 -0.07 -6.16 8.44
N VAL A 225 0.61 -6.73 7.46
CA VAL A 225 1.26 -5.99 6.35
C VAL A 225 0.24 -5.26 5.49
N LEU A 226 -0.89 -5.89 5.14
CA LEU A 226 -1.96 -5.23 4.37
C LEU A 226 -2.57 -4.07 5.15
N VAL A 227 -2.86 -4.27 6.44
CA VAL A 227 -3.40 -3.21 7.32
C VAL A 227 -2.39 -2.09 7.48
N ALA A 228 -1.10 -2.40 7.70
CA ALA A 228 -0.03 -1.41 7.82
C ALA A 228 0.11 -0.56 6.56
N SER A 229 0.11 -1.22 5.38
CA SER A 229 0.18 -0.53 4.09
C SER A 229 -0.98 0.43 3.84
N ALA A 230 -2.15 0.19 4.45
CA ALA A 230 -3.34 1.04 4.34
C ALA A 230 -3.57 1.94 5.59
N ALA A 231 -2.64 1.95 6.54
CA ALA A 231 -2.74 2.74 7.77
C ALA A 231 -2.29 4.19 7.54
N ILE A 232 -3.14 5.00 6.90
CA ILE A 232 -2.86 6.43 6.62
C ILE A 232 -2.64 7.18 7.94
N PRO A 233 -1.48 7.87 8.13
CA PRO A 233 -1.18 8.61 9.36
C PRO A 233 -2.27 9.65 9.69
N GLY A 234 -2.67 9.70 10.96
CA GLY A 234 -3.75 10.55 11.44
C GLY A 234 -5.16 10.03 11.15
N VAL A 235 -5.34 9.17 10.14
CA VAL A 235 -6.63 8.52 9.81
C VAL A 235 -6.76 7.21 10.56
N PHE A 236 -5.77 6.34 10.46
CA PHE A 236 -5.67 5.05 11.17
C PHE A 236 -4.45 5.02 12.10
N PRO A 237 -4.49 4.20 13.16
CA PRO A 237 -3.32 4.02 14.00
C PRO A 237 -2.24 3.23 13.25
N PRO A 238 -0.95 3.43 13.57
CA PRO A 238 0.14 2.62 13.04
C PRO A 238 0.00 1.17 13.47
N VAL A 239 0.63 0.27 12.73
CA VAL A 239 0.67 -1.16 13.01
C VAL A 239 2.05 -1.51 13.55
N ILE A 240 2.08 -2.16 14.70
CA ILE A 240 3.32 -2.71 15.28
C ILE A 240 3.54 -4.10 14.69
N ILE A 241 4.66 -4.27 14.00
CA ILE A 241 5.09 -5.56 13.44
C ILE A 241 6.29 -6.05 14.24
N PRO A 242 6.12 -7.12 15.04
CA PRO A 242 7.21 -7.67 15.82
C PRO A 242 8.22 -8.36 14.91
N ILE A 243 9.48 -7.96 15.03
CA ILE A 243 10.64 -8.55 14.35
C ILE A 243 11.59 -9.06 15.44
N GLY A 244 12.29 -10.15 15.19
CA GLY A 244 13.36 -10.61 16.05
C GLY A 244 14.72 -10.30 15.44
N ASP A 245 15.76 -10.18 16.26
CA ASP A 245 17.14 -10.19 15.79
C ASP A 245 17.76 -11.60 15.92
N ALA A 246 18.98 -11.75 15.42
CA ALA A 246 19.72 -13.01 15.49
C ALA A 246 20.05 -13.45 16.94
N ASP A 247 20.04 -12.51 17.88
CA ASP A 247 20.32 -12.73 19.31
C ASP A 247 19.04 -13.03 20.10
N GLY A 248 17.86 -13.04 19.43
CA GLY A 248 16.56 -13.32 20.03
C GLY A 248 15.90 -12.12 20.71
N HIS A 249 16.40 -10.89 20.51
CA HIS A 249 15.72 -9.68 20.97
C HIS A 249 14.49 -9.43 20.14
N LYS A 250 13.40 -9.07 20.80
CA LYS A 250 12.18 -8.66 20.17
C LYS A 250 12.26 -7.16 19.82
N ILE A 251 12.07 -6.84 18.55
CA ILE A 251 12.00 -5.46 18.04
C ILE A 251 10.60 -5.24 17.49
N ASP A 252 9.91 -4.27 18.05
CA ASP A 252 8.55 -3.91 17.64
C ASP A 252 8.62 -2.69 16.69
N GLU A 253 8.72 -2.94 15.37
CA GLU A 253 8.77 -1.87 14.34
C GLU A 253 7.42 -1.23 14.16
N MET A 254 7.39 0.11 13.98
CA MET A 254 6.18 0.87 13.73
C MET A 254 5.99 1.12 12.23
N HIS A 255 4.98 0.49 11.65
CA HIS A 255 4.64 0.63 10.24
C HIS A 255 3.37 1.45 10.02
N VAL A 256 3.39 2.25 8.96
CA VAL A 256 2.26 3.03 8.45
C VAL A 256 2.12 2.84 6.94
N ASP A 257 1.14 3.54 6.35
CA ASP A 257 0.86 3.52 4.92
C ASP A 257 2.13 3.70 4.08
N GLY A 258 2.32 2.80 3.12
CA GLY A 258 3.46 2.84 2.22
C GLY A 258 3.54 4.12 1.38
N GLY A 259 2.40 4.77 1.17
CA GLY A 259 2.32 6.05 0.45
C GLY A 259 3.07 7.21 1.13
N VAL A 260 3.44 7.08 2.41
CA VAL A 260 4.26 8.08 3.10
C VAL A 260 5.65 8.22 2.47
N THR A 261 6.23 7.12 2.01
CA THR A 261 7.55 7.08 1.35
C THR A 261 7.46 6.82 -0.16
N ALA A 262 6.56 5.92 -0.59
CA ALA A 262 6.42 5.54 -2.00
C ALA A 262 4.94 5.37 -2.39
N PRO A 263 4.39 6.20 -3.30
CA PRO A 263 2.98 6.13 -3.71
C PRO A 263 2.66 4.84 -4.48
N PHE A 264 3.63 4.23 -5.11
CA PHE A 264 3.64 2.89 -5.71
C PHE A 264 5.08 2.39 -5.85
N VAL A 265 5.24 1.08 -6.04
CA VAL A 265 6.55 0.46 -6.27
C VAL A 265 6.44 -0.45 -7.49
N SER A 266 6.86 -0.01 -8.67
CA SER A 266 7.01 -0.92 -9.82
C SER A 266 8.42 -1.49 -9.89
N ILE A 267 9.41 -0.63 -9.57
CA ILE A 267 10.81 -0.97 -9.43
C ILE A 267 11.26 -0.43 -8.06
N PRO A 268 12.03 -1.19 -7.27
CA PRO A 268 12.63 -0.68 -6.05
C PRO A 268 13.49 0.54 -6.29
N GLU A 269 13.47 1.51 -5.37
CA GLU A 269 14.17 2.79 -5.50
C GLU A 269 15.67 2.61 -5.74
N GLY A 270 16.31 1.67 -5.05
CA GLY A 270 17.73 1.34 -5.23
C GLY A 270 18.10 0.91 -6.65
N LEU A 271 17.13 0.59 -7.50
CA LEU A 271 17.36 0.19 -8.88
C LEU A 271 17.01 1.25 -9.92
N TYR A 272 16.58 2.44 -9.53
CA TYR A 272 16.15 3.47 -10.49
C TYR A 272 17.24 3.85 -11.50
N PHE A 273 18.51 3.85 -11.10
CA PHE A 273 19.65 4.17 -11.96
C PHE A 273 20.35 2.94 -12.55
N TRP A 274 19.85 1.76 -12.23
CA TRP A 274 20.46 0.54 -12.70
C TRP A 274 20.19 0.32 -14.20
N GLU A 275 21.23 -0.09 -14.93
CA GLU A 275 21.18 -0.46 -16.34
C GLU A 275 21.69 -1.90 -16.51
N ALA A 276 21.06 -2.63 -17.42
CA ALA A 276 21.55 -3.93 -17.81
C ALA A 276 22.88 -3.81 -18.55
N ALA A 277 23.97 -4.16 -17.91
CA ALA A 277 25.30 -4.12 -18.52
C ALA A 277 25.46 -5.13 -19.69
N GLU A 278 24.71 -6.22 -19.70
CA GLU A 278 24.78 -7.28 -20.71
C GLU A 278 23.38 -7.81 -21.08
N GLY A 279 22.82 -7.24 -22.13
CA GLY A 279 21.56 -7.70 -22.74
C GLY A 279 20.28 -7.28 -21.97
N PRO A 280 19.11 -7.46 -22.57
CA PRO A 280 17.86 -7.06 -21.95
C PRO A 280 17.58 -7.95 -20.74
N ILE A 281 17.62 -7.38 -19.57
CA ILE A 281 17.39 -8.12 -18.32
C ILE A 281 15.96 -8.62 -18.21
N LEU A 282 15.02 -7.78 -18.62
CA LEU A 282 13.62 -8.11 -18.67
C LEU A 282 13.04 -7.43 -19.92
N ARG A 283 12.64 -8.21 -20.91
CA ARG A 283 11.67 -7.69 -21.87
C ARG A 283 10.31 -7.78 -21.22
N GLY A 284 9.58 -6.67 -21.16
CA GLY A 284 8.26 -6.70 -20.53
C GLY A 284 7.58 -5.36 -20.52
N ARG A 285 6.52 -5.28 -19.76
CA ARG A 285 5.70 -4.08 -19.61
C ARG A 285 5.57 -3.71 -18.14
N ILE A 286 5.56 -2.43 -17.87
CA ILE A 286 5.21 -1.88 -16.57
C ILE A 286 3.85 -1.19 -16.71
N PHE A 287 2.88 -1.67 -15.98
CA PHE A 287 1.57 -1.08 -15.84
C PHE A 287 1.47 -0.40 -14.47
N VAL A 288 1.19 0.90 -14.46
CA VAL A 288 0.97 1.65 -13.22
C VAL A 288 -0.50 2.03 -13.13
N LEU A 289 -1.21 1.40 -12.19
CA LEU A 289 -2.61 1.71 -11.89
C LEU A 289 -2.66 2.74 -10.76
N VAL A 290 -2.97 3.98 -11.14
CA VAL A 290 -3.03 5.12 -10.24
C VAL A 290 -4.46 5.28 -9.71
N ASN A 291 -4.65 5.01 -8.43
CA ASN A 291 -5.93 5.22 -7.73
C ASN A 291 -6.09 6.69 -7.32
N GLY A 292 -6.08 7.57 -8.30
CA GLY A 292 -6.17 9.01 -8.11
C GLY A 292 -5.91 9.77 -9.40
N LYS A 293 -5.86 11.08 -9.32
CA LYS A 293 -5.53 11.97 -10.43
C LYS A 293 -4.08 12.41 -10.35
N LEU A 294 -3.38 12.38 -11.46
CA LEU A 294 -2.02 12.93 -11.58
C LEU A 294 -2.03 14.46 -11.57
N ASP A 295 -3.03 15.05 -12.21
CA ASP A 295 -3.14 16.48 -12.34
C ASP A 295 -3.44 17.19 -11.03
N PRO A 296 -2.86 18.40 -10.85
CA PRO A 296 -3.27 19.29 -9.76
C PRO A 296 -4.75 19.63 -9.87
N SER A 297 -5.48 19.56 -8.76
CA SER A 297 -6.86 20.01 -8.69
C SER A 297 -6.93 21.37 -8.01
N PHE A 298 -7.57 22.37 -8.65
CA PHE A 298 -7.77 23.68 -8.03
C PHE A 298 -8.85 23.59 -6.93
N ALA A 299 -8.53 24.12 -5.76
CA ALA A 299 -9.50 24.34 -4.70
C ALA A 299 -9.04 25.49 -3.81
N VAL A 300 -9.99 26.37 -3.43
CA VAL A 300 -9.73 27.42 -2.44
C VAL A 300 -9.69 26.80 -1.05
N VAL A 301 -8.53 26.83 -0.42
CA VAL A 301 -8.30 26.22 0.90
C VAL A 301 -8.75 27.19 2.00
N ARG A 302 -9.64 26.72 2.87
CA ARG A 302 -10.03 27.51 4.06
C ARG A 302 -8.88 27.55 5.06
N GLY A 303 -8.63 28.70 5.69
CA GLY A 303 -7.52 28.95 6.61
C GLY A 303 -7.62 28.24 7.98
N ARG A 304 -8.05 26.98 8.01
CA ARG A 304 -8.11 26.14 9.22
C ARG A 304 -7.01 25.09 9.17
N ALA A 305 -6.30 24.88 10.28
CA ALA A 305 -5.16 23.98 10.35
C ALA A 305 -5.44 22.56 9.77
N PRO A 306 -6.54 21.86 10.10
CA PRO A 306 -6.82 20.56 9.50
C PRO A 306 -6.98 20.60 7.97
N THR A 307 -7.61 21.65 7.44
CA THR A 307 -7.82 21.82 5.99
C THR A 307 -6.48 22.09 5.28
N ILE A 308 -5.62 22.92 5.90
CA ILE A 308 -4.28 23.23 5.36
C ILE A 308 -3.42 21.95 5.37
N LEU A 309 -3.39 21.22 6.49
CA LEU A 309 -2.62 19.98 6.61
C LEU A 309 -3.07 18.93 5.60
N GLY A 310 -4.38 18.68 5.48
CA GLY A 310 -4.93 17.72 4.51
C GLY A 310 -4.58 18.11 3.07
N ARG A 311 -4.67 19.42 2.73
CA ARG A 311 -4.30 19.90 1.39
C ARG A 311 -2.82 19.79 1.12
N SER A 312 -1.98 20.08 2.13
CA SER A 312 -0.53 19.96 2.02
C SER A 312 -0.13 18.48 1.78
N PHE A 313 -0.74 17.56 2.52
CA PHE A 313 -0.52 16.12 2.33
C PHE A 313 -0.92 15.66 0.92
N ASP A 314 -2.14 16.03 0.44
CA ASP A 314 -2.58 15.73 -0.94
C ASP A 314 -1.61 16.30 -1.99
N THR A 315 -1.10 17.51 -1.77
CA THR A 315 -0.13 18.15 -2.67
C THR A 315 1.20 17.42 -2.70
N MET A 316 1.73 17.02 -1.53
CA MET A 316 2.96 16.25 -1.43
C MET A 316 2.81 14.89 -2.13
N MET A 317 1.73 14.17 -1.86
CA MET A 317 1.44 12.87 -2.46
C MET A 317 1.39 12.95 -3.99
N LYS A 318 0.68 13.92 -4.57
CA LYS A 318 0.62 14.11 -6.02
C LYS A 318 1.97 14.48 -6.64
N THR A 319 2.76 15.29 -5.93
CA THR A 319 4.10 15.66 -6.40
C THR A 319 5.03 14.45 -6.39
N THR A 320 5.04 13.69 -5.30
CA THR A 320 5.81 12.46 -5.18
C THR A 320 5.38 11.43 -6.23
N LEU A 321 4.07 11.27 -6.45
CA LEU A 321 3.53 10.34 -7.46
C LEU A 321 4.06 10.68 -8.88
N ARG A 322 4.03 11.96 -9.27
CA ARG A 322 4.58 12.38 -10.58
C ARG A 322 6.08 12.15 -10.69
N ALA A 323 6.83 12.41 -9.62
CA ALA A 323 8.27 12.14 -9.59
C ALA A 323 8.57 10.64 -9.76
N HIS A 324 7.83 9.77 -9.05
CA HIS A 324 7.97 8.33 -9.19
C HIS A 324 7.60 7.83 -10.60
N ILE A 325 6.53 8.37 -11.20
CA ILE A 325 6.17 8.05 -12.60
C ILE A 325 7.31 8.41 -13.53
N SER A 326 7.89 9.61 -13.40
CA SER A 326 9.01 10.05 -14.23
C SER A 326 10.24 9.16 -14.06
N ALA A 327 10.58 8.78 -12.83
CA ALA A 327 11.71 7.89 -12.55
C ALA A 327 11.50 6.48 -13.14
N ASN A 328 10.30 5.92 -12.97
CA ASN A 328 9.97 4.59 -13.48
C ASN A 328 9.87 4.56 -15.01
N ARG A 329 9.35 5.64 -15.64
CA ARG A 329 9.39 5.81 -17.09
C ARG A 329 10.82 5.83 -17.62
N ALA A 330 11.69 6.63 -17.01
CA ALA A 330 13.11 6.68 -17.39
C ALA A 330 13.81 5.33 -17.22
N PHE A 331 13.47 4.56 -16.17
CA PHE A 331 13.94 3.19 -16.00
C PHE A 331 13.43 2.28 -17.15
N ALA A 332 12.14 2.33 -17.47
CA ALA A 332 11.54 1.52 -18.53
C ALA A 332 12.19 1.80 -19.89
N GLU A 333 12.39 3.08 -20.23
CA GLU A 333 13.06 3.52 -21.46
C GLU A 333 14.49 2.97 -21.56
N ARG A 334 15.30 3.08 -20.49
CA ARG A 334 16.68 2.54 -20.47
C ARG A 334 16.74 1.01 -20.61
N ASN A 335 15.73 0.32 -20.12
CA ASN A 335 15.68 -1.13 -20.09
C ASN A 335 14.80 -1.75 -21.19
N ASN A 336 14.36 -0.97 -22.19
CA ASN A 336 13.52 -1.40 -23.33
C ASN A 336 12.23 -2.12 -22.86
N MET A 337 11.58 -1.56 -21.84
CA MET A 337 10.27 -1.98 -21.35
C MET A 337 9.20 -0.99 -21.78
N ASP A 338 8.03 -1.50 -22.16
CA ASP A 338 6.85 -0.65 -22.37
C ASP A 338 6.35 -0.12 -21.01
N PHE A 339 5.83 1.11 -20.99
CA PHE A 339 5.33 1.75 -19.79
C PHE A 339 3.95 2.34 -20.04
N GLU A 340 2.95 1.87 -19.31
CA GLU A 340 1.55 2.28 -19.45
C GLU A 340 0.96 2.71 -18.10
N ILE A 341 0.09 3.72 -18.12
CA ILE A 341 -0.58 4.25 -16.93
C ILE A 341 -2.08 4.19 -17.13
N ALA A 342 -2.79 3.78 -16.06
CA ALA A 342 -4.22 4.03 -15.91
C ALA A 342 -4.45 4.90 -14.69
N GLU A 343 -5.24 5.97 -14.83
CA GLU A 343 -5.52 6.93 -13.76
C GLU A 343 -6.99 7.35 -13.75
N VAL A 344 -7.46 7.86 -12.62
CA VAL A 344 -8.78 8.47 -12.53
C VAL A 344 -8.86 9.66 -13.48
N PRO A 345 -9.81 9.68 -14.45
CA PRO A 345 -9.94 10.77 -15.40
C PRO A 345 -10.09 12.13 -14.72
N ARG A 346 -9.54 13.19 -15.36
CA ARG A 346 -9.55 14.55 -14.81
C ARG A 346 -10.96 15.04 -14.48
N GLU A 347 -11.94 14.68 -15.31
CA GLU A 347 -13.34 15.10 -15.21
C GLU A 347 -14.12 14.35 -14.13
N ALA A 348 -13.65 13.19 -13.70
CA ALA A 348 -14.34 12.38 -12.71
C ALA A 348 -14.33 13.05 -11.33
N GLU A 349 -15.44 13.00 -10.63
CA GLU A 349 -15.44 13.36 -9.19
C GLU A 349 -14.71 12.28 -8.39
N SER A 350 -13.64 12.65 -7.72
CA SER A 350 -12.87 11.76 -6.86
C SER A 350 -12.38 12.47 -5.60
N ASN A 351 -12.34 11.71 -4.51
CA ASN A 351 -11.81 12.16 -3.23
C ASN A 351 -11.36 10.93 -2.42
N SER A 352 -10.09 10.79 -2.23
CA SER A 352 -9.46 9.62 -1.58
C SER A 352 -9.97 9.31 -0.16
N LEU A 353 -10.56 10.30 0.52
CA LEU A 353 -11.16 10.14 1.86
C LEU A 353 -12.69 10.04 1.84
N ASN A 354 -13.32 10.05 0.67
CA ASN A 354 -14.77 9.91 0.53
C ASN A 354 -15.18 8.44 0.29
N PHE A 355 -15.33 7.68 1.36
CA PHE A 355 -15.79 6.28 1.30
C PHE A 355 -17.31 6.12 1.19
N ASP A 356 -18.01 7.13 0.63
CA ASP A 356 -19.43 7.00 0.33
C ASP A 356 -19.70 5.88 -0.67
N PRO A 357 -20.61 4.93 -0.36
CA PRO A 357 -20.84 3.75 -1.20
C PRO A 357 -21.27 4.07 -2.63
N GLU A 358 -22.01 5.17 -2.82
CA GLU A 358 -22.49 5.56 -4.14
C GLU A 358 -21.36 6.15 -4.98
N SER A 359 -20.54 7.01 -4.37
CA SER A 359 -19.34 7.56 -4.99
C SER A 359 -18.36 6.47 -5.41
N MET A 360 -18.11 5.49 -4.54
CA MET A 360 -17.25 4.35 -4.86
C MET A 360 -17.83 3.48 -5.99
N ARG A 361 -19.16 3.23 -6.01
CA ARG A 361 -19.79 2.50 -7.13
C ARG A 361 -19.67 3.25 -8.46
N ARG A 362 -19.83 4.60 -8.46
CA ARG A 362 -19.63 5.42 -9.67
C ARG A 362 -18.20 5.32 -10.19
N LEU A 363 -17.20 5.43 -9.31
CA LEU A 363 -15.79 5.31 -9.68
C LEU A 363 -15.44 3.90 -10.17
N PHE A 364 -15.96 2.86 -9.53
CA PHE A 364 -15.78 1.49 -9.95
C PHE A 364 -16.35 1.29 -11.38
N LYS A 365 -17.58 1.74 -11.61
CA LYS A 365 -18.24 1.63 -12.93
C LYS A 365 -17.47 2.39 -14.00
N LEU A 366 -16.97 3.57 -13.70
CA LEU A 366 -16.14 4.36 -14.63
C LEU A 366 -14.86 3.63 -15.01
N GLY A 367 -14.15 3.04 -14.02
CA GLY A 367 -12.96 2.25 -14.28
C GLY A 367 -13.24 1.01 -15.13
N GLU A 368 -14.33 0.33 -14.82
CA GLU A 368 -14.78 -0.83 -15.59
C GLU A 368 -15.08 -0.47 -17.06
N ASP A 369 -15.85 0.60 -17.26
CA ASP A 369 -16.24 1.04 -18.61
C ASP A 369 -15.02 1.48 -19.44
N ASN A 370 -14.11 2.25 -18.84
CA ASN A 370 -12.88 2.69 -19.49
C ASN A 370 -12.01 1.49 -19.92
N ALA A 371 -11.90 0.49 -19.07
CA ALA A 371 -11.12 -0.71 -19.38
C ALA A 371 -11.77 -1.57 -20.46
N VAL A 372 -13.10 -1.74 -20.43
CA VAL A 372 -13.86 -2.46 -21.48
C VAL A 372 -13.73 -1.75 -22.82
N ALA A 373 -13.73 -0.42 -22.82
CA ALA A 373 -13.55 0.38 -24.04
C ALA A 373 -12.10 0.43 -24.55
N GLY A 374 -11.12 -0.14 -23.82
CA GLY A 374 -9.71 -0.03 -24.15
C GLY A 374 -9.10 1.36 -23.90
N ALA A 375 -9.78 2.22 -23.14
CA ALA A 375 -9.40 3.61 -22.90
C ALA A 375 -8.72 3.83 -21.52
N ALA A 376 -8.56 2.77 -20.70
CA ALA A 376 -8.00 2.91 -19.38
C ALA A 376 -6.46 3.08 -19.42
N TRP A 377 -5.78 2.33 -20.26
CA TRP A 377 -4.32 2.29 -20.33
C TRP A 377 -3.81 3.20 -21.44
N LYS A 378 -2.83 4.02 -21.14
CA LYS A 378 -2.19 4.95 -22.07
C LYS A 378 -0.69 5.04 -21.79
N ALA A 379 0.11 5.29 -22.83
CA ALA A 379 1.47 5.74 -22.62
C ALA A 379 1.43 7.11 -21.92
N PRO A 380 2.31 7.38 -20.94
CA PRO A 380 2.39 8.71 -20.32
C PRO A 380 2.88 9.73 -21.35
N ASP A 381 2.29 10.94 -21.33
CA ASP A 381 2.70 12.09 -22.14
C ASP A 381 4.12 12.55 -21.81
#